data_113619b26fab3b1101067266644b2b34
#
_entry.id   113619b26fab3b1101067266644b2b34
#
_cell.length_a   1.000
_cell.length_b   1.000
_cell.length_c   1.000
_cell.angle_alpha   90.00
_cell.angle_beta   90.00
_cell.angle_gamma   90.00
#
_symmetry.space_group_name_H-M   'P 1'
#
loop_
_entity.id
_entity.type
_entity.pdbx_description
1 polymer ?
#
loop_
_entity_poly.entity_id
_entity_poly.type
_entity_poly.pdbx_seq_one_letter_code
_entity_poly.pdbx_strand_id
1 'polypeptide(L)'
;MIKGYKEKVKIHDGHGYVYKFDNGFGASVVKHSGSYGSEKGLYEIAVLDSDGDLCYSTPITDDVIGYANEDKVLDTLHRIKSL
;
A
#
# COMPACT_ATOMS: atom_id res chain seq x y z
N MET A 1 -1.53 -13.20 4.79
CA MET A 1 -0.55 -13.16 3.69
C MET A 1 -0.95 -12.13 2.65
N ILE A 2 -0.02 -11.27 2.24
CA ILE A 2 -0.27 -10.27 1.21
C ILE A 2 -0.30 -10.96 -0.15
N LYS A 3 -1.36 -10.76 -0.92
CA LYS A 3 -1.50 -11.37 -2.24
C LYS A 3 -2.42 -10.53 -3.13
N GLY A 4 -2.49 -10.89 -4.40
CA GLY A 4 -3.27 -10.15 -5.39
C GLY A 4 -2.53 -8.96 -5.97
N TYR A 5 -1.26 -8.78 -5.60
CA TYR A 5 -0.44 -7.68 -6.11
C TYR A 5 0.00 -7.95 -7.55
N LYS A 6 0.27 -6.85 -8.27
CA LYS A 6 0.81 -6.91 -9.61
C LYS A 6 2.30 -7.21 -9.60
N GLU A 7 3.03 -6.64 -8.63
CA GLU A 7 4.46 -6.76 -8.55
C GLU A 7 4.94 -6.78 -7.10
N LYS A 8 5.90 -7.63 -6.80
CA LYS A 8 6.60 -7.65 -5.51
C LYS A 8 8.02 -7.15 -5.75
N VAL A 9 8.44 -6.15 -4.98
CA VAL A 9 9.77 -5.56 -5.12
C VAL A 9 10.52 -5.66 -3.81
N LYS A 10 11.84 -5.71 -3.89
CA LYS A 10 12.69 -5.65 -2.72
C LYS A 10 13.06 -4.19 -2.48
N ILE A 11 12.84 -3.70 -1.26
CA ILE A 11 13.12 -2.32 -0.87
C ILE A 11 14.00 -2.37 0.38
N HIS A 12 15.26 -1.92 0.24
CA HIS A 12 16.22 -1.96 1.36
C HIS A 12 16.31 -3.36 1.96
N ASP A 13 15.95 -3.53 3.22
CA ASP A 13 15.98 -4.80 3.94
C ASP A 13 14.61 -5.47 4.03
N GLY A 14 13.63 -4.97 3.28
CA GLY A 14 12.26 -5.48 3.32
C GLY A 14 11.65 -5.67 1.94
N HIS A 15 10.33 -5.56 1.88
CA HIS A 15 9.57 -5.82 0.66
C HIS A 15 8.53 -4.76 0.41
N GLY A 16 8.18 -4.58 -0.87
CA GLY A 16 7.03 -3.79 -1.28
C GLY A 16 6.16 -4.58 -2.23
N TYR A 17 4.87 -4.29 -2.21
CA TYR A 17 3.88 -4.90 -3.09
C TYR A 17 3.15 -3.78 -3.81
N VAL A 18 3.09 -3.85 -5.15
CA VAL A 18 2.43 -2.86 -5.96
C VAL A 18 1.13 -3.45 -6.50
N TYR A 19 0.04 -2.71 -6.31
CA TYR A 19 -1.29 -3.07 -6.80
C TYR A 19 -1.72 -2.08 -7.87
N LYS A 20 -2.44 -2.58 -8.87
CA LYS A 20 -3.07 -1.74 -9.87
C LYS A 20 -4.49 -2.27 -10.09
N PHE A 21 -5.47 -1.39 -9.93
CA PHE A 21 -6.89 -1.75 -10.01
C PHE A 21 -7.50 -1.22 -11.30
N ASP A 22 -8.65 -1.81 -11.67
CA ASP A 22 -9.34 -1.46 -12.91
C ASP A 22 -9.91 -0.04 -12.90
N ASN A 23 -10.10 0.55 -11.72
CA ASN A 23 -10.59 1.93 -11.59
C ASN A 23 -9.51 2.99 -11.84
N GLY A 24 -8.29 2.58 -12.18
CA GLY A 24 -7.18 3.49 -12.43
C GLY A 24 -6.33 3.79 -11.21
N PHE A 25 -6.79 3.47 -10.02
CA PHE A 25 -6.00 3.62 -8.80
C PHE A 25 -5.18 2.37 -8.53
N GLY A 26 -4.21 2.51 -7.66
CA GLY A 26 -3.40 1.40 -7.19
C GLY A 26 -2.95 1.63 -5.76
N ALA A 27 -2.06 0.78 -5.30
CA ALA A 27 -1.55 0.86 -3.94
C ALA A 27 -0.10 0.40 -3.88
N SER A 28 0.64 0.98 -2.94
CA SER A 28 1.97 0.53 -2.55
C SER A 28 1.87 0.08 -1.10
N VAL A 29 2.20 -1.19 -0.85
CA VAL A 29 2.17 -1.77 0.50
C VAL A 29 3.59 -2.19 0.82
N VAL A 30 4.23 -1.53 1.78
CA VAL A 30 5.66 -1.74 2.05
C VAL A 30 5.90 -2.10 3.50
N LYS A 31 6.99 -2.84 3.71
CA LYS A 31 7.51 -3.14 5.05
C LYS A 31 9.03 -3.24 4.94
N HIS A 32 9.71 -2.17 5.34
CA HIS A 32 11.18 -2.10 5.37
C HIS A 32 11.61 -1.16 6.50
N SER A 33 12.90 -1.10 6.80
CA SER A 33 13.40 -0.38 7.97
C SER A 33 13.02 1.11 8.00
N GLY A 34 12.73 1.69 6.84
CA GLY A 34 12.31 3.11 6.74
C GLY A 34 10.81 3.33 6.74
N SER A 35 9.99 2.27 6.79
CA SER A 35 8.54 2.41 6.73
C SER A 35 7.92 2.45 8.13
N TYR A 36 6.79 3.17 8.26
CA TYR A 36 6.10 3.30 9.53
C TYR A 36 5.51 1.97 9.98
N GLY A 37 5.95 1.48 11.13
CA GLY A 37 5.45 0.24 11.74
C GLY A 37 6.29 -0.99 11.42
N SER A 38 7.35 -0.88 10.63
CA SER A 38 8.13 -2.05 10.22
C SER A 38 8.77 -2.78 11.40
N GLU A 39 9.20 -2.05 12.44
CA GLU A 39 9.82 -2.67 13.62
C GLU A 39 8.82 -3.52 14.42
N LYS A 40 7.54 -3.34 14.18
CA LYS A 40 6.46 -4.14 14.77
C LYS A 40 5.90 -5.17 13.80
N GLY A 41 6.52 -5.34 12.63
CA GLY A 41 6.04 -6.25 11.59
C GLY A 41 4.81 -5.74 10.86
N LEU A 42 4.54 -4.43 10.90
CA LEU A 42 3.37 -3.83 10.29
C LEU A 42 3.74 -3.13 8.97
N TYR A 43 2.73 -2.86 8.17
CA TYR A 43 2.89 -2.33 6.82
C TYR A 43 2.56 -0.84 6.75
N GLU A 44 3.11 -0.19 5.72
CA GLU A 44 2.75 1.18 5.36
C GLU A 44 2.11 1.14 3.97
N ILE A 45 0.96 1.81 3.82
CA ILE A 45 0.16 1.79 2.61
C ILE A 45 0.08 3.19 2.01
N ALA A 46 0.33 3.30 0.72
CA ALA A 46 0.12 4.54 -0.02
C ALA A 46 -0.81 4.27 -1.20
N VAL A 47 -1.66 5.25 -1.53
CA VAL A 47 -2.51 5.18 -2.71
C VAL A 47 -1.72 5.67 -3.92
N LEU A 48 -1.85 4.97 -5.04
CA LEU A 48 -1.21 5.34 -6.30
C LEU A 48 -2.28 5.77 -7.31
N ASP A 49 -1.92 6.75 -8.15
CA ASP A 49 -2.77 7.14 -9.26
C ASP A 49 -2.53 6.25 -10.49
N SER A 50 -3.17 6.58 -11.61
CA SER A 50 -3.08 5.76 -12.82
C SER A 50 -1.67 5.77 -13.45
N ASP A 51 -0.84 6.74 -13.11
CA ASP A 51 0.55 6.81 -13.57
C ASP A 51 1.50 6.06 -12.64
N GLY A 52 1.00 5.53 -11.52
CA GLY A 52 1.83 4.86 -10.53
C GLY A 52 2.47 5.79 -9.52
N ASP A 53 2.09 7.06 -9.52
CA ASP A 53 2.61 8.05 -8.59
C ASP A 53 1.77 8.10 -7.32
N LEU A 54 2.35 8.62 -6.24
CA LEU A 54 1.64 8.77 -4.97
C LEU A 54 0.47 9.73 -5.14
N CYS A 55 -0.69 9.34 -4.62
CA CYS A 55 -1.92 10.11 -4.73
C CYS A 55 -2.43 10.45 -3.33
N TYR A 56 -2.52 11.74 -3.03
CA TYR A 56 -2.95 12.23 -1.71
C TYR A 56 -4.31 12.89 -1.71
N SER A 57 -5.05 12.78 -2.82
CA SER A 57 -6.32 13.50 -2.99
C SER A 57 -7.55 12.60 -2.92
N THR A 58 -7.41 11.39 -2.37
CA THR A 58 -8.54 10.48 -2.21
C THR A 58 -9.09 10.54 -0.78
N PRO A 59 -10.34 10.07 -0.55
CA PRO A 59 -10.87 9.97 0.81
C PRO A 59 -10.23 8.85 1.64
N ILE A 60 -9.37 8.02 1.05
CA ILE A 60 -8.69 6.95 1.77
C ILE A 60 -7.66 7.52 2.74
N THR A 61 -6.81 8.41 2.25
CA THR A 61 -5.82 9.10 3.06
C THR A 61 -5.26 10.28 2.26
N ASP A 62 -4.87 11.33 2.96
CA ASP A 62 -4.17 12.48 2.37
C ASP A 62 -2.66 12.38 2.55
N ASP A 63 -2.17 11.25 3.00
CA ASP A 63 -0.75 10.95 3.17
C ASP A 63 -0.55 9.45 2.98
N VAL A 64 0.02 8.75 3.97
CA VAL A 64 0.16 7.30 3.97
C VAL A 64 -0.50 6.73 5.22
N ILE A 65 -0.82 5.44 5.19
CA ILE A 65 -1.36 4.73 6.34
C ILE A 65 -0.25 3.83 6.88
N GLY A 66 0.27 4.16 8.06
CA GLY A 66 1.29 3.36 8.71
C GLY A 66 0.71 2.38 9.73
N TYR A 67 1.56 1.53 10.29
CA TYR A 67 1.21 0.59 11.36
C TYR A 67 0.02 -0.30 10.99
N ALA A 68 -0.08 -0.73 9.74
CA ALA A 68 -1.19 -1.54 9.26
C ALA A 68 -0.87 -3.03 9.36
N ASN A 69 -1.72 -3.80 10.06
CA ASN A 69 -1.64 -5.25 10.03
C ASN A 69 -2.26 -5.77 8.72
N GLU A 70 -2.22 -7.09 8.51
CA GLU A 70 -2.73 -7.67 7.26
C GLU A 70 -4.21 -7.40 7.05
N ASP A 71 -5.02 -7.41 8.11
CA ASP A 71 -6.46 -7.11 8.01
C ASP A 71 -6.68 -5.68 7.56
N LYS A 72 -5.92 -4.74 8.12
CA LYS A 72 -5.99 -3.34 7.71
C LYS A 72 -5.54 -3.14 6.27
N VAL A 73 -4.51 -3.88 5.85
CA VAL A 73 -4.05 -3.84 4.45
C VAL A 73 -5.19 -4.30 3.53
N LEU A 74 -5.81 -5.43 3.82
CA LEU A 74 -6.90 -5.95 3.00
C LEU A 74 -8.08 -4.99 2.94
N ASP A 75 -8.50 -4.44 4.07
CA ASP A 75 -9.59 -3.47 4.13
C ASP A 75 -9.27 -2.23 3.29
N THR A 76 -8.06 -1.71 3.44
CA THR A 76 -7.63 -0.51 2.70
C THR A 76 -7.59 -0.78 1.19
N LEU A 77 -7.08 -1.94 0.77
CA LEU A 77 -7.05 -2.31 -0.64
C LEU A 77 -8.47 -2.37 -1.23
N HIS A 78 -9.43 -2.94 -0.49
CA HIS A 78 -10.82 -2.96 -0.92
C HIS A 78 -11.39 -1.55 -1.08
N ARG A 79 -11.08 -0.66 -0.17
CA ARG A 79 -11.53 0.73 -0.23
C ARG A 79 -10.94 1.46 -1.44
N ILE A 80 -9.66 1.26 -1.73
CA ILE A 80 -9.01 1.87 -2.90
C ILE A 80 -9.63 1.33 -4.18
N LYS A 81 -9.86 0.02 -4.24
CA LYS A 81 -10.46 -0.63 -5.41
C LYS A 81 -11.89 -0.12 -5.67
N SER A 82 -12.55 0.39 -4.65
CA SER A 82 -13.92 0.89 -4.74
C SER A 82 -14.01 2.40 -4.99
N LEU A 83 -12.90 3.08 -5.16
CA LEU A 83 -12.89 4.52 -5.48
C LEU A 83 -13.58 4.86 -6.81
#